data_d6da3ffa1f703088df5164a431ce5c4d
#
_entry.id   d6da3ffa1f703088df5164a431ce5c4d
#
_cell.length_a   1.000
_cell.length_b   1.000
_cell.length_c   1.000
_cell.angle_alpha   90.00
_cell.angle_beta   90.00
_cell.angle_gamma   90.00
#
_symmetry.space_group_name_H-M   'P 1'
#
loop_
_entity.id
_entity.type
_entity.pdbx_description
1 polymer ?
#
loop_
_entity_poly.entity_id
_entity_poly.type
_entity_poly.pdbx_seq_one_letter_code
_entity_poly.pdbx_strand_id
1 'polypeptide(L)'
;MARTLSLAFWDDVLFGHLIHPHRAQYPHDSDLYWLRRIQVHWWDWSHVFLVTVDVEETTGAEIVTGVAHWSRMGGGGGVGRESLAPHAPLASWDPRNALLPLAKAYAALATWWRPNRAADPAKEDIIERSYSFLDHIWTGERAKSWYLEALGVRPEYQNRGLGRKLVQWGLDQAEREGVSASVIAADGKETFYQLCGFDVGPVGRSGEGENNPLADVPGGLVFFRDAKAKVKNA
;
A
#
# COMPACT_ATOMS: atom_id res chain seq x y z
N MET A 1 -7.80 10.49 -4.65
CA MET A 1 -6.85 9.50 -4.09
C MET A 1 -5.41 9.74 -4.56
N ALA A 2 -5.09 9.64 -5.85
CA ALA A 2 -3.70 9.78 -6.33
C ALA A 2 -3.02 11.08 -5.85
N ARG A 3 -3.69 12.23 -6.02
CA ARG A 3 -3.18 13.52 -5.52
C ARG A 3 -2.97 13.55 -4.00
N THR A 4 -3.84 12.90 -3.23
CA THR A 4 -3.72 12.83 -1.77
C THR A 4 -2.48 12.04 -1.36
N LEU A 5 -2.23 10.88 -2.00
CA LEU A 5 -1.03 10.08 -1.76
C LEU A 5 0.24 10.83 -2.20
N SER A 6 0.23 11.46 -3.37
CA SER A 6 1.35 12.27 -3.86
C SER A 6 1.73 13.40 -2.88
N LEU A 7 0.75 14.10 -2.31
CA LEU A 7 0.99 15.13 -1.30
C LEU A 7 1.46 14.55 0.04
N ALA A 8 0.88 13.42 0.47
CA ALA A 8 1.24 12.77 1.74
C ALA A 8 2.67 12.22 1.73
N PHE A 9 3.14 11.77 0.57
CA PHE A 9 4.48 11.21 0.38
C PHE A 9 5.47 12.18 -0.28
N TRP A 10 5.13 13.46 -0.35
CA TRP A 10 5.98 14.45 -1.03
C TRP A 10 7.40 14.53 -0.48
N ASP A 11 7.55 14.50 0.84
CA ASP A 11 8.84 14.57 1.55
C ASP A 11 9.33 13.19 2.03
N ASP A 12 8.65 12.11 1.64
CA ASP A 12 9.06 10.75 1.96
C ASP A 12 10.36 10.38 1.23
N VAL A 13 11.27 9.69 1.92
CA VAL A 13 12.59 9.36 1.38
C VAL A 13 12.48 8.45 0.17
N LEU A 14 11.61 7.43 0.21
CA LEU A 14 11.44 6.47 -0.87
C LEU A 14 10.60 7.05 -2.00
N PHE A 15 9.34 7.41 -1.71
CA PHE A 15 8.40 7.86 -2.74
C PHE A 15 8.69 9.27 -3.24
N GLY A 16 8.99 10.19 -2.34
CA GLY A 16 9.22 11.58 -2.66
C GLY A 16 10.61 11.83 -3.25
N HIS A 17 11.66 11.41 -2.56
CA HIS A 17 13.02 11.76 -2.93
C HIS A 17 13.65 10.76 -3.91
N LEU A 18 13.57 9.46 -3.61
CA LEU A 18 14.26 8.44 -4.40
C LEU A 18 13.56 8.14 -5.72
N ILE A 19 12.24 7.92 -5.68
CA ILE A 19 11.45 7.60 -6.88
C ILE A 19 11.18 8.87 -7.69
N HIS A 20 10.85 10.00 -7.03
CA HIS A 20 10.48 11.25 -7.70
C HIS A 20 11.48 12.39 -7.45
N PRO A 21 12.76 12.29 -7.87
CA PRO A 21 13.75 13.34 -7.66
C PRO A 21 13.40 14.66 -8.35
N HIS A 22 12.60 14.61 -9.43
CA HIS A 22 12.21 15.79 -10.21
C HIS A 22 10.79 16.31 -9.87
N ARG A 23 10.20 15.88 -8.73
CA ARG A 23 8.85 16.26 -8.32
C ARG A 23 8.62 17.76 -8.21
N ALA A 24 9.63 18.54 -7.80
CA ALA A 24 9.52 19.99 -7.74
C ALA A 24 9.38 20.64 -9.12
N GLN A 25 10.00 20.05 -10.15
CA GLN A 25 9.90 20.53 -11.52
C GLN A 25 8.60 20.06 -12.21
N TYR A 26 8.12 18.85 -11.86
CA TYR A 26 6.93 18.24 -12.45
C TYR A 26 5.92 17.79 -11.39
N PRO A 27 5.34 18.72 -10.59
CA PRO A 27 4.57 18.36 -9.39
C PRO A 27 3.29 17.57 -9.66
N HIS A 28 2.73 17.71 -10.86
CA HIS A 28 1.53 16.94 -11.25
C HIS A 28 1.86 15.56 -11.81
N ASP A 29 3.09 15.32 -12.24
CA ASP A 29 3.48 14.03 -12.78
C ASP A 29 3.70 13.00 -11.66
N SER A 30 4.03 13.43 -10.43
CA SER A 30 4.06 12.56 -9.25
C SER A 30 2.72 11.87 -8.99
N ASP A 31 1.61 12.50 -9.37
CA ASP A 31 0.28 11.92 -9.24
C ASP A 31 0.11 10.68 -10.15
N LEU A 32 0.85 10.61 -11.28
CA LEU A 32 0.75 9.50 -12.25
C LEU A 32 1.20 8.17 -11.66
N TYR A 33 2.20 8.17 -10.79
CA TYR A 33 2.67 6.98 -10.10
C TYR A 33 1.53 6.32 -9.30
N TRP A 34 0.88 7.11 -8.46
CA TRP A 34 -0.23 6.66 -7.63
C TRP A 34 -1.48 6.35 -8.46
N LEU A 35 -1.76 7.17 -9.49
CA LEU A 35 -2.92 6.96 -10.36
C LEU A 35 -2.84 5.60 -11.07
N ARG A 36 -1.70 5.25 -11.63
CA ARG A 36 -1.50 3.96 -12.34
C ARG A 36 -1.64 2.78 -11.39
N ARG A 37 -1.04 2.86 -10.20
CA ARG A 37 -1.18 1.84 -9.16
C ARG A 37 -2.64 1.65 -8.76
N ILE A 38 -3.35 2.74 -8.48
CA ILE A 38 -4.78 2.70 -8.16
C ILE A 38 -5.58 2.10 -9.31
N GLN A 39 -5.34 2.53 -10.56
CA GLN A 39 -6.08 2.03 -11.71
C GLN A 39 -5.91 0.52 -11.94
N VAL A 40 -4.70 0.00 -11.74
CA VAL A 40 -4.43 -1.44 -11.86
C VAL A 40 -5.11 -2.20 -10.73
N HIS A 41 -4.87 -1.80 -9.48
CA HIS A 41 -5.39 -2.50 -8.31
C HIS A 41 -6.90 -2.30 -8.10
N TRP A 42 -7.52 -1.31 -8.75
CA TRP A 42 -8.97 -1.11 -8.73
C TRP A 42 -9.76 -2.32 -9.26
N TRP A 43 -9.17 -3.05 -10.17
CA TRP A 43 -9.76 -4.24 -10.78
C TRP A 43 -9.24 -5.56 -10.17
N ASP A 44 -8.47 -5.46 -9.11
CA ASP A 44 -8.03 -6.61 -8.31
C ASP A 44 -8.86 -6.68 -7.02
N TRP A 45 -9.71 -7.68 -6.93
CA TRP A 45 -10.65 -7.83 -5.81
C TRP A 45 -9.99 -8.14 -4.47
N SER A 46 -8.71 -8.45 -4.47
CA SER A 46 -7.92 -8.59 -3.25
C SER A 46 -7.52 -7.24 -2.63
N HIS A 47 -7.66 -6.15 -3.39
CA HIS A 47 -7.31 -4.81 -2.96
C HIS A 47 -8.54 -3.99 -2.56
N VAL A 48 -8.38 -3.22 -1.49
CA VAL A 48 -9.41 -2.32 -0.96
C VAL A 48 -8.83 -0.92 -0.78
N PHE A 49 -9.50 0.06 -1.37
CA PHE A 49 -9.16 1.46 -1.17
C PHE A 49 -10.19 2.11 -0.25
N LEU A 50 -9.70 2.71 0.82
CA LEU A 50 -10.49 3.50 1.75
C LEU A 50 -10.10 4.96 1.63
N VAL A 51 -11.06 5.84 1.79
CA VAL A 51 -10.83 7.28 1.78
C VAL A 51 -11.49 7.95 2.98
N THR A 52 -10.87 9.00 3.46
CA THR A 52 -11.55 10.02 4.27
C THR A 52 -11.85 11.22 3.38
N VAL A 53 -13.02 11.81 3.55
CA VAL A 53 -13.51 12.93 2.74
C VAL A 53 -13.87 14.06 3.70
N ASP A 54 -13.59 15.30 3.27
CA ASP A 54 -14.05 16.51 3.92
C ASP A 54 -14.67 17.42 2.86
N VAL A 55 -15.38 18.46 3.26
CA VAL A 55 -15.97 19.43 2.36
C VAL A 55 -15.12 20.71 2.42
N GLU A 56 -14.63 21.14 1.28
CA GLU A 56 -13.88 22.38 1.17
C GLU A 56 -14.79 23.59 1.42
N GLU A 57 -14.50 24.37 2.46
CA GLU A 57 -15.36 25.47 2.90
C GLU A 57 -15.59 26.54 1.81
N THR A 58 -14.62 26.74 0.93
CA THR A 58 -14.67 27.78 -0.11
C THR A 58 -15.49 27.39 -1.33
N THR A 59 -15.48 26.11 -1.71
CA THR A 59 -16.11 25.62 -2.95
C THR A 59 -17.32 24.73 -2.68
N GLY A 60 -17.47 24.21 -1.46
CA GLY A 60 -18.45 23.19 -1.12
C GLY A 60 -18.18 21.82 -1.77
N ALA A 61 -17.02 21.65 -2.41
CA ALA A 61 -16.65 20.40 -3.06
C ALA A 61 -16.10 19.37 -2.08
N GLU A 62 -16.43 18.10 -2.30
CA GLU A 62 -15.81 17.01 -1.55
C GLU A 62 -14.33 16.87 -1.93
N ILE A 63 -13.47 16.77 -0.92
CA ILE A 63 -12.03 16.58 -1.05
C ILE A 63 -11.60 15.31 -0.33
N VAL A 64 -10.83 14.46 -1.01
CA VAL A 64 -10.22 13.29 -0.38
C VAL A 64 -9.04 13.74 0.47
N THR A 65 -9.15 13.57 1.78
CA THR A 65 -8.18 14.04 2.77
C THR A 65 -7.19 12.97 3.21
N GLY A 66 -7.60 11.69 3.13
CA GLY A 66 -6.75 10.54 3.44
C GLY A 66 -7.11 9.35 2.58
N VAL A 67 -6.13 8.48 2.37
CA VAL A 67 -6.26 7.23 1.59
C VAL A 67 -5.53 6.12 2.32
N ALA A 68 -6.14 4.94 2.43
CA ALA A 68 -5.47 3.70 2.74
C ALA A 68 -5.69 2.70 1.62
N HIS A 69 -4.62 2.03 1.24
CA HIS A 69 -4.64 0.91 0.29
C HIS A 69 -4.28 -0.36 1.06
N TRP A 70 -5.24 -1.25 1.17
CA TRP A 70 -5.09 -2.54 1.79
C TRP A 70 -5.13 -3.65 0.75
N SER A 71 -4.32 -4.68 0.93
CA SER A 71 -4.41 -5.91 0.15
C SER A 71 -4.60 -7.13 1.04
N ARG A 72 -5.42 -8.06 0.59
CA ARG A 72 -5.65 -9.35 1.23
C ARG A 72 -4.72 -10.39 0.63
N MET A 73 -3.69 -10.75 1.36
CA MET A 73 -2.69 -11.73 0.94
C MET A 73 -3.18 -13.16 1.19
N GLY A 74 -2.96 -14.03 0.24
CA GLY A 74 -3.30 -15.46 0.33
C GLY A 74 -2.12 -16.32 0.73
N GLY A 75 -2.36 -17.62 0.98
CA GLY A 75 -1.37 -18.59 1.46
C GLY A 75 -0.28 -19.01 0.46
N GLY A 76 0.12 -18.21 -0.49
CA GLY A 76 1.11 -18.53 -1.53
C GLY A 76 2.46 -17.80 -1.42
N GLY A 77 2.66 -17.00 -0.39
CA GLY A 77 3.94 -16.33 -0.09
C GLY A 77 4.10 -14.95 -0.68
N GLY A 78 4.74 -14.08 0.09
CA GLY A 78 5.32 -12.81 -0.28
C GLY A 78 4.37 -11.64 -0.57
N VAL A 79 4.87 -10.43 -0.29
CA VAL A 79 4.25 -9.17 -0.71
C VAL A 79 4.21 -9.13 -2.24
N GLY A 80 3.04 -8.85 -2.82
CA GLY A 80 2.86 -8.74 -4.27
C GLY A 80 2.58 -10.06 -4.99
N ARG A 81 2.46 -11.19 -4.26
CA ARG A 81 2.05 -12.48 -4.82
C ARG A 81 0.65 -12.84 -4.37
N GLU A 82 -0.05 -13.57 -5.21
CA GLU A 82 -1.44 -14.03 -5.14
C GLU A 82 -2.18 -13.71 -3.83
N SER A 83 -3.00 -12.70 -3.86
CA SER A 83 -3.91 -12.38 -2.77
C SER A 83 -5.25 -13.10 -2.96
N LEU A 84 -5.86 -13.48 -1.85
CA LEU A 84 -7.22 -13.98 -1.86
C LEU A 84 -8.19 -12.80 -1.81
N ALA A 85 -9.11 -12.77 -2.76
CA ALA A 85 -10.16 -11.76 -2.75
C ALA A 85 -10.92 -11.81 -1.40
N PRO A 86 -11.18 -10.65 -0.76
CA PRO A 86 -12.00 -10.59 0.44
C PRO A 86 -13.45 -10.99 0.20
N HIS A 87 -13.84 -11.02 -1.05
CA HIS A 87 -15.15 -11.46 -1.53
C HIS A 87 -15.01 -12.77 -2.32
N ALA A 88 -16.12 -13.48 -2.49
CA ALA A 88 -16.11 -14.70 -3.29
C ALA A 88 -15.50 -14.44 -4.67
N PRO A 89 -14.59 -15.32 -5.12
CA PRO A 89 -13.98 -15.15 -6.42
C PRO A 89 -15.05 -15.08 -7.49
N LEU A 90 -14.84 -14.21 -8.47
CA LEU A 90 -15.74 -14.17 -9.62
C LEU A 90 -15.76 -15.53 -10.33
N ALA A 91 -16.91 -15.93 -10.84
CA ALA A 91 -17.01 -17.13 -11.66
C ALA A 91 -16.01 -17.04 -12.83
N SER A 92 -15.41 -18.15 -13.22
CA SER A 92 -14.35 -18.18 -14.25
C SER A 92 -14.79 -17.59 -15.60
N TRP A 93 -16.10 -17.61 -15.89
CA TRP A 93 -16.71 -17.04 -17.09
C TRP A 93 -17.06 -15.54 -16.96
N ASP A 94 -16.91 -14.94 -15.76
CA ASP A 94 -17.28 -13.54 -15.54
C ASP A 94 -16.34 -12.63 -16.34
N PRO A 95 -16.86 -11.77 -17.25
CA PRO A 95 -16.03 -10.92 -18.10
C PRO A 95 -15.19 -9.91 -17.30
N ARG A 96 -15.56 -9.61 -16.07
CA ARG A 96 -14.78 -8.74 -15.17
C ARG A 96 -13.40 -9.31 -14.87
N ASN A 97 -13.18 -10.62 -15.01
CA ASN A 97 -11.86 -11.23 -14.92
C ASN A 97 -10.86 -10.69 -15.96
N ALA A 98 -11.36 -10.15 -17.08
CA ALA A 98 -10.51 -9.52 -18.10
C ALA A 98 -10.11 -8.07 -17.73
N LEU A 99 -10.74 -7.45 -16.75
CA LEU A 99 -10.50 -6.03 -16.42
C LEU A 99 -9.10 -5.79 -15.86
N LEU A 100 -8.61 -6.69 -15.00
CA LEU A 100 -7.26 -6.57 -14.44
C LEU A 100 -6.16 -6.65 -15.53
N PRO A 101 -6.12 -7.68 -16.42
CA PRO A 101 -5.13 -7.71 -17.48
C PRO A 101 -5.26 -6.53 -18.46
N LEU A 102 -6.47 -6.07 -18.75
CA LEU A 102 -6.70 -4.87 -19.56
C LEU A 102 -6.18 -3.61 -18.87
N ALA A 103 -6.41 -3.45 -17.58
CA ALA A 103 -5.87 -2.32 -16.81
C ALA A 103 -4.35 -2.32 -16.78
N LYS A 104 -3.71 -3.48 -16.62
CA LYS A 104 -2.25 -3.63 -16.70
C LYS A 104 -1.71 -3.25 -18.06
N ALA A 105 -2.34 -3.74 -19.13
CA ALA A 105 -1.95 -3.38 -20.50
C ALA A 105 -2.10 -1.89 -20.80
N TYR A 106 -3.22 -1.30 -20.34
CA TYR A 106 -3.45 0.14 -20.45
C TYR A 106 -2.40 0.96 -19.66
N ALA A 107 -2.09 0.56 -18.44
CA ALA A 107 -1.08 1.24 -17.61
C ALA A 107 0.31 1.20 -18.28
N ALA A 108 0.71 0.05 -18.86
CA ALA A 108 1.95 -0.09 -19.60
C ALA A 108 1.99 0.83 -20.83
N LEU A 109 0.91 0.86 -21.61
CA LEU A 109 0.80 1.74 -22.77
C LEU A 109 0.80 3.23 -22.35
N ALA A 110 0.06 3.58 -21.29
CA ALA A 110 -0.01 4.93 -20.77
C ALA A 110 1.35 5.44 -20.26
N THR A 111 2.20 4.54 -19.75
CA THR A 111 3.57 4.90 -19.33
C THR A 111 4.41 5.33 -20.53
N TRP A 112 4.23 4.71 -21.68
CA TRP A 112 4.93 5.08 -22.91
C TRP A 112 4.43 6.42 -23.49
N TRP A 113 3.10 6.68 -23.48
CA TRP A 113 2.52 7.91 -24.04
C TRP A 113 2.61 9.13 -23.12
N ARG A 114 2.57 8.90 -21.83
CA ARG A 114 2.61 9.96 -20.83
C ARG A 114 3.58 9.55 -19.71
N PRO A 115 4.90 9.60 -19.95
CA PRO A 115 5.90 9.22 -18.96
C PRO A 115 5.77 10.11 -17.71
N ASN A 116 6.13 9.53 -16.56
CA ASN A 116 6.21 10.26 -15.32
C ASN A 116 7.55 11.01 -15.28
N ARG A 117 7.55 12.28 -15.66
CA ARG A 117 8.77 13.12 -15.69
C ARG A 117 9.28 13.48 -14.30
N ALA A 118 8.46 13.35 -13.27
CA ALA A 118 8.86 13.55 -11.89
C ALA A 118 9.72 12.40 -11.37
N ALA A 119 9.54 11.18 -11.91
CA ALA A 119 10.24 9.98 -11.48
C ALA A 119 11.58 9.79 -12.18
N ASP A 120 12.47 9.07 -11.49
CA ASP A 120 13.61 8.39 -12.12
C ASP A 120 13.11 7.07 -12.71
N PRO A 121 13.16 6.89 -14.06
CA PRO A 121 12.66 5.67 -14.69
C PRO A 121 13.33 4.38 -14.20
N ALA A 122 14.57 4.46 -13.71
CA ALA A 122 15.28 3.32 -13.15
C ALA A 122 14.82 2.95 -11.72
N LYS A 123 14.02 3.80 -11.11
CA LYS A 123 13.55 3.66 -9.71
C LYS A 123 12.03 3.47 -9.61
N GLU A 124 11.28 3.66 -10.67
CA GLU A 124 9.82 3.62 -10.66
C GLU A 124 9.27 2.26 -10.21
N ASP A 125 10.01 1.17 -10.48
CA ASP A 125 9.69 -0.22 -10.11
C ASP A 125 10.52 -0.77 -8.93
N ILE A 126 11.23 0.10 -8.20
CA ILE A 126 12.21 -0.32 -7.18
C ILE A 126 11.55 -1.16 -6.06
N ILE A 127 10.28 -0.86 -5.73
CA ILE A 127 9.52 -1.59 -4.71
C ILE A 127 9.22 -3.01 -5.19
N GLU A 128 8.75 -3.16 -6.43
CA GLU A 128 8.44 -4.46 -7.01
C GLU A 128 9.67 -5.35 -7.08
N ARG A 129 10.81 -4.78 -7.41
CA ARG A 129 12.11 -5.50 -7.42
C ARG A 129 12.56 -5.92 -6.03
N SER A 130 12.13 -5.22 -4.97
CA SER A 130 12.49 -5.57 -3.59
C SER A 130 11.64 -6.70 -3.00
N TYR A 131 10.46 -7.00 -3.58
CA TYR A 131 9.54 -7.98 -2.99
C TYR A 131 10.13 -9.38 -2.78
N SER A 132 10.98 -9.84 -3.71
CA SER A 132 11.60 -11.17 -3.60
C SER A 132 12.50 -11.32 -2.37
N PHE A 133 13.02 -10.23 -1.83
CA PHE A 133 13.84 -10.23 -0.60
C PHE A 133 12.98 -10.38 0.66
N LEU A 134 11.68 -10.16 0.57
CA LEU A 134 10.75 -10.15 1.69
C LEU A 134 9.92 -11.45 1.80
N ASP A 135 10.05 -12.38 0.85
CA ASP A 135 9.24 -13.60 0.78
C ASP A 135 9.28 -14.43 2.09
N HIS A 136 10.41 -14.40 2.80
CA HIS A 136 10.60 -15.14 4.04
C HIS A 136 9.78 -14.59 5.22
N ILE A 137 9.32 -13.33 5.16
CA ILE A 137 8.58 -12.66 6.24
C ILE A 137 7.12 -13.12 6.28
N TRP A 138 6.49 -13.27 5.10
CA TRP A 138 5.09 -13.69 4.96
C TRP A 138 4.96 -15.20 4.77
N THR A 139 5.36 -15.96 5.77
CA THR A 139 5.32 -17.43 5.77
C THR A 139 4.49 -17.99 6.93
N GLY A 140 4.14 -19.27 6.88
CA GLY A 140 3.37 -19.91 7.93
C GLY A 140 2.01 -19.26 8.15
N GLU A 141 1.69 -18.91 9.40
CA GLU A 141 0.43 -18.26 9.77
C GLU A 141 0.30 -16.85 9.21
N ARG A 142 1.42 -16.16 8.95
CA ARG A 142 1.47 -14.81 8.37
C ARG A 142 1.32 -14.79 6.84
N ALA A 143 1.39 -15.95 6.18
CA ALA A 143 1.16 -16.07 4.74
C ALA A 143 -0.24 -15.60 4.32
N LYS A 144 -1.20 -15.69 5.23
CA LYS A 144 -2.55 -15.13 5.07
C LYS A 144 -2.67 -13.89 5.95
N SER A 145 -2.67 -12.73 5.35
CA SER A 145 -2.73 -11.48 6.11
C SER A 145 -3.43 -10.36 5.34
N TRP A 146 -3.87 -9.35 6.07
CA TRP A 146 -4.16 -8.03 5.50
C TRP A 146 -2.88 -7.19 5.53
N TYR A 147 -2.45 -6.73 4.37
CA TYR A 147 -1.25 -5.91 4.24
C TYR A 147 -1.63 -4.47 3.88
N LEU A 148 -1.15 -3.51 4.68
CA LEU A 148 -1.31 -2.08 4.42
C LEU A 148 -0.20 -1.63 3.47
N GLU A 149 -0.53 -1.51 2.18
CA GLU A 149 0.43 -1.14 1.13
C GLU A 149 0.76 0.36 1.13
N ALA A 150 -0.25 1.20 1.39
CA ALA A 150 -0.04 2.64 1.45
C ALA A 150 -1.05 3.29 2.40
N LEU A 151 -0.58 4.25 3.17
CA LEU A 151 -1.40 5.11 4.01
C LEU A 151 -0.91 6.55 3.85
N GLY A 152 -1.76 7.42 3.33
CA GLY A 152 -1.45 8.84 3.19
C GLY A 152 -2.59 9.71 3.67
N VAL A 153 -2.27 10.72 4.46
CA VAL A 153 -3.19 11.80 4.85
C VAL A 153 -2.56 13.11 4.40
N ARG A 154 -3.32 13.95 3.71
CA ARG A 154 -2.83 15.27 3.28
C ARG A 154 -2.23 16.03 4.45
N PRO A 155 -1.09 16.73 4.28
CA PRO A 155 -0.40 17.44 5.36
C PRO A 155 -1.33 18.33 6.21
N GLU A 156 -2.20 19.10 5.57
CA GLU A 156 -3.14 20.02 6.20
C GLU A 156 -4.26 19.32 7.02
N TYR A 157 -4.44 18.00 6.85
CA TYR A 157 -5.43 17.17 7.55
C TYR A 157 -4.80 16.19 8.53
N GLN A 158 -3.48 16.19 8.69
CA GLN A 158 -2.79 15.33 9.64
C GLN A 158 -3.12 15.70 11.10
N ASN A 159 -2.75 14.82 12.02
CA ASN A 159 -2.98 14.99 13.48
C ASN A 159 -4.46 15.07 13.90
N ARG A 160 -5.41 14.72 12.99
CA ARG A 160 -6.85 14.67 13.28
C ARG A 160 -7.38 13.23 13.49
N GLY A 161 -6.50 12.26 13.63
CA GLY A 161 -6.85 10.85 13.82
C GLY A 161 -7.31 10.10 12.56
N LEU A 162 -7.29 10.74 11.37
CA LEU A 162 -7.77 10.14 10.12
C LEU A 162 -6.97 8.89 9.74
N GLY A 163 -5.65 8.95 9.82
CA GLY A 163 -4.79 7.80 9.55
C GLY A 163 -5.10 6.60 10.45
N ARG A 164 -5.33 6.84 11.74
CA ARG A 164 -5.70 5.78 12.69
C ARG A 164 -7.03 5.11 12.31
N LYS A 165 -8.04 5.89 11.90
CA LYS A 165 -9.34 5.34 11.45
C LYS A 165 -9.19 4.45 10.22
N LEU A 166 -8.36 4.87 9.25
CA LEU A 166 -8.07 4.11 8.05
C LEU A 166 -7.31 2.81 8.34
N VAL A 167 -6.37 2.84 9.28
CA VAL A 167 -5.65 1.65 9.77
C VAL A 167 -6.60 0.70 10.49
N GLN A 168 -7.43 1.21 11.37
CA GLN A 168 -8.32 0.40 12.22
C GLN A 168 -9.24 -0.49 11.38
N TRP A 169 -9.74 0.00 10.25
CA TRP A 169 -10.57 -0.80 9.36
C TRP A 169 -9.90 -2.12 8.94
N GLY A 170 -8.64 -2.08 8.51
CA GLY A 170 -7.92 -3.29 8.08
C GLY A 170 -7.58 -4.23 9.24
N LEU A 171 -7.28 -3.66 10.41
CA LEU A 171 -7.11 -4.46 11.63
C LEU A 171 -8.40 -5.18 12.03
N ASP A 172 -9.56 -4.52 11.88
CA ASP A 172 -10.87 -5.13 12.12
C ASP A 172 -11.20 -6.24 11.11
N GLN A 173 -10.80 -6.07 9.83
CA GLN A 173 -10.95 -7.14 8.83
C GLN A 173 -10.07 -8.35 9.19
N ALA A 174 -8.81 -8.12 9.53
CA ALA A 174 -7.89 -9.18 9.95
C ALA A 174 -8.43 -9.95 11.17
N GLU A 175 -8.95 -9.24 12.16
CA GLU A 175 -9.54 -9.85 13.36
C GLU A 175 -10.79 -10.68 13.04
N ARG A 176 -11.70 -10.18 12.18
CA ARG A 176 -12.90 -10.92 11.74
C ARG A 176 -12.56 -12.22 11.00
N GLU A 177 -11.53 -12.18 10.18
CA GLU A 177 -11.08 -13.34 9.41
C GLU A 177 -10.19 -14.29 10.22
N GLY A 178 -9.67 -13.85 11.37
CA GLY A 178 -8.72 -14.60 12.18
C GLY A 178 -7.37 -14.76 11.48
N VAL A 179 -6.91 -13.71 10.80
CA VAL A 179 -5.61 -13.65 10.10
C VAL A 179 -4.79 -12.50 10.64
N SER A 180 -3.50 -12.48 10.34
CA SER A 180 -2.60 -11.40 10.72
C SER A 180 -2.85 -10.13 9.90
N ALA A 181 -2.44 -8.98 10.43
CA ALA A 181 -2.27 -7.75 9.67
C ALA A 181 -0.80 -7.35 9.65
N SER A 182 -0.36 -6.69 8.59
CA SER A 182 1.05 -6.29 8.42
C SER A 182 1.18 -4.92 7.77
N VAL A 183 2.32 -4.28 8.02
CA VAL A 183 2.71 -3.00 7.42
C VAL A 183 4.22 -2.92 7.30
N ILE A 184 4.71 -2.24 6.26
CA ILE A 184 6.09 -1.78 6.16
C ILE A 184 6.08 -0.29 6.48
N ALA A 185 6.68 0.08 7.60
CA ALA A 185 6.69 1.45 8.09
C ALA A 185 7.76 2.27 7.38
N ALA A 186 7.40 3.43 6.85
CA ALA A 186 8.36 4.43 6.42
C ALA A 186 9.17 4.96 7.61
N ASP A 187 10.33 5.54 7.33
CA ASP A 187 11.22 6.10 8.34
C ASP A 187 10.50 7.09 9.26
N GLY A 188 10.67 6.89 10.58
CA GLY A 188 10.05 7.72 11.62
C GLY A 188 8.53 7.53 11.78
N LYS A 189 7.92 6.50 11.16
CA LYS A 189 6.49 6.19 11.31
C LYS A 189 6.20 4.96 12.17
N GLU A 190 7.22 4.31 12.70
CA GLU A 190 7.15 3.06 13.46
C GLU A 190 6.23 3.21 14.69
N THR A 191 6.45 4.26 15.48
CA THR A 191 5.65 4.54 16.69
C THR A 191 4.16 4.72 16.36
N PHE A 192 3.84 5.36 15.23
CA PHE A 192 2.45 5.51 14.80
C PHE A 192 1.78 4.16 14.58
N TYR A 193 2.44 3.23 13.88
CA TYR A 193 1.87 1.91 13.61
C TYR A 193 1.78 1.05 14.87
N GLN A 194 2.78 1.11 15.74
CA GLN A 194 2.73 0.45 17.05
C GLN A 194 1.53 0.94 17.88
N LEU A 195 1.30 2.25 17.93
CA LEU A 195 0.14 2.85 18.61
C LEU A 195 -1.21 2.52 17.92
N CYS A 196 -1.20 2.13 16.66
CA CYS A 196 -2.38 1.62 15.96
C CYS A 196 -2.67 0.15 16.29
N GLY A 197 -1.70 -0.60 16.86
CA GLY A 197 -1.88 -2.00 17.24
C GLY A 197 -1.09 -3.01 16.40
N PHE A 198 -0.08 -2.58 15.64
CA PHE A 198 0.93 -3.45 15.08
C PHE A 198 2.03 -3.67 16.13
N ASP A 199 1.78 -4.61 17.03
CA ASP A 199 2.52 -4.82 18.27
C ASP A 199 3.64 -5.86 18.17
N VAL A 200 3.76 -6.53 17.03
CA VAL A 200 4.80 -7.52 16.75
C VAL A 200 5.81 -6.96 15.76
N GLY A 201 7.02 -6.78 16.20
CA GLY A 201 8.11 -6.34 15.33
C GLY A 201 9.08 -5.34 15.95
N PRO A 202 10.05 -4.84 15.14
CA PRO A 202 10.23 -5.18 13.72
C PRO A 202 10.65 -6.63 13.50
N VAL A 203 10.08 -7.30 12.49
CA VAL A 203 10.41 -8.68 12.12
C VAL A 203 11.33 -8.78 10.91
N GLY A 204 11.68 -7.66 10.33
CA GLY A 204 12.55 -7.51 9.18
C GLY A 204 12.50 -6.09 8.64
N ARG A 205 13.22 -5.83 7.56
CA ARG A 205 13.30 -4.53 6.88
C ARG A 205 13.25 -4.70 5.38
N SER A 206 12.55 -3.82 4.67
CA SER A 206 12.40 -3.86 3.21
C SER A 206 13.72 -3.78 2.43
N GLY A 207 14.77 -3.23 3.03
CA GLY A 207 16.11 -3.14 2.46
C GLY A 207 17.05 -4.27 2.88
N GLU A 208 16.58 -5.37 3.48
CA GLU A 208 17.42 -6.51 3.83
C GLU A 208 17.77 -7.36 2.61
N GLY A 209 18.95 -8.00 2.69
CA GLY A 209 19.45 -8.91 1.67
C GLY A 209 20.54 -8.29 0.78
N GLU A 210 21.43 -9.14 0.32
CA GLU A 210 22.50 -8.74 -0.60
C GLU A 210 21.92 -8.32 -1.94
N ASN A 211 22.40 -7.20 -2.50
CA ASN A 211 21.92 -6.59 -3.73
C ASN A 211 20.43 -6.13 -3.71
N ASN A 212 19.85 -5.97 -2.53
CA ASN A 212 18.50 -5.41 -2.42
C ASN A 212 18.50 -3.95 -2.89
N PRO A 213 17.64 -3.55 -3.82
CA PRO A 213 17.60 -2.19 -4.34
C PRO A 213 17.23 -1.13 -3.29
N LEU A 214 16.64 -1.53 -2.17
CA LEU A 214 16.28 -0.66 -1.04
C LEU A 214 17.28 -0.70 0.12
N ALA A 215 18.47 -1.30 -0.05
CA ALA A 215 19.45 -1.47 1.04
C ALA A 215 19.80 -0.16 1.74
N ASP A 216 19.98 0.91 0.97
CA ASP A 216 20.37 2.23 1.46
C ASP A 216 19.17 3.15 1.83
N VAL A 217 17.93 2.66 1.69
CA VAL A 217 16.75 3.44 2.03
C VAL A 217 16.46 3.31 3.54
N PRO A 218 16.38 4.40 4.29
CA PRO A 218 16.05 4.35 5.72
C PRO A 218 14.60 3.91 5.95
N GLY A 219 14.33 3.42 7.16
CA GLY A 219 13.01 2.88 7.51
C GLY A 219 12.74 1.51 6.89
N GLY A 220 11.54 1.28 6.44
CA GLY A 220 11.13 0.02 5.84
C GLY A 220 10.98 -1.13 6.84
N LEU A 221 10.82 -0.82 8.13
CA LEU A 221 10.64 -1.82 9.18
C LEU A 221 9.27 -2.50 9.07
N VAL A 222 9.28 -3.82 9.16
CA VAL A 222 8.07 -4.65 9.02
C VAL A 222 7.47 -4.94 10.37
N PHE A 223 6.20 -4.61 10.54
CA PHE A 223 5.43 -4.88 11.74
C PHE A 223 4.21 -5.72 11.43
N PHE A 224 3.80 -6.52 12.42
CA PHE A 224 2.59 -7.32 12.37
C PHE A 224 1.69 -7.04 13.57
N ARG A 225 0.42 -7.31 13.38
CA ARG A 225 -0.53 -7.73 14.41
C ARG A 225 -0.90 -9.16 14.08
N ASP A 226 -0.42 -10.11 14.89
CA ASP A 226 -0.68 -11.52 14.65
C ASP A 226 -2.14 -11.88 14.96
N ALA A 227 -2.65 -12.89 14.26
CA ALA A 227 -3.97 -13.44 14.52
C ALA A 227 -4.05 -13.92 15.97
N LYS A 228 -5.15 -13.60 16.67
CA LYS A 228 -5.41 -14.18 17.98
C LYS A 228 -5.59 -15.69 17.84
N ALA A 229 -4.86 -16.46 18.64
CA ALA A 229 -5.05 -17.91 18.66
C ALA A 229 -6.53 -18.24 18.86
N LYS A 230 -7.11 -19.04 17.97
CA LYS A 230 -8.47 -19.56 18.18
C LYS A 230 -8.44 -20.38 19.46
N VAL A 231 -9.12 -19.89 20.50
CA VAL A 231 -9.39 -20.71 21.69
C VAL A 231 -10.16 -21.92 21.19
N LYS A 232 -9.51 -23.08 21.15
CA LYS A 232 -10.20 -24.35 20.95
C LYS A 232 -11.10 -24.52 22.17
N ASN A 233 -12.38 -24.20 22.02
CA ASN A 233 -13.36 -24.64 22.99
C ASN A 233 -13.34 -26.18 22.93
N ALA A 234 -12.84 -26.76 24.01
CA ALA A 234 -12.82 -28.21 24.28
C ALA A 234 -14.25 -28.69 24.58
#